data_1b3ba5d06622f3fe3a8f1387215663d2
#
_entry.id   1b3ba5d06622f3fe3a8f1387215663d2
#
_cell.length_a   1.000
_cell.length_b   1.000
_cell.length_c   1.000
_cell.angle_alpha   90.00
_cell.angle_beta   90.00
_cell.angle_gamma   90.00
#
_symmetry.space_group_name_H-M   'P 1'
#
loop_
_entity.id
_entity.type
_entity.pdbx_description
1 polymer ?
#
loop_
_entity_poly.entity_id
_entity_poly.type
_entity_poly.pdbx_seq_one_letter_code
_entity_poly.pdbx_strand_id
1 'polypeptide(L)'
;VSLFGIPETKDPEGTEAYEPGGIIQEAVRAIKQALSEMLVITDVCLCEFTDHGHCGIIKGDRIDNDATLELLARMAVCQAEAGADIVAPSAMMDGQVGAIRTALDEAGYEDTPIMAYSAKYSSGFYGPFRIAAESAPQFGDRTGYQMDPPDIQQAMREIELDIQEGADIVMVKPALAYLDVLAAAKQKYGYPLAAYNVSGEYSMVKAAAANEWIDGRRITLEILTAIRRAGADMIITYHAKEVARWFNDGR
;
A
#
# COMPACT_ATOMS: atom_id res chain seq x y z
N VAL A 1 -9.31 0.41 8.03
CA VAL A 1 -9.51 0.58 6.57
C VAL A 1 -8.25 1.16 5.95
N SER A 2 -8.01 0.90 4.64
CA SER A 2 -6.94 1.55 3.88
C SER A 2 -7.57 2.47 2.83
N LEU A 3 -7.11 3.72 2.75
CA LEU A 3 -7.64 4.75 1.86
C LEU A 3 -6.68 5.01 0.70
N PHE A 4 -7.27 5.23 -0.48
CA PHE A 4 -6.60 5.67 -1.71
C PHE A 4 -7.41 6.84 -2.26
N GLY A 5 -6.76 7.98 -2.54
CA GLY A 5 -7.42 9.20 -2.96
C GLY A 5 -7.53 9.32 -4.48
N ILE A 6 -8.67 9.78 -4.95
CA ILE A 6 -8.84 10.17 -6.35
C ILE A 6 -9.29 11.62 -6.36
N PRO A 7 -8.40 12.57 -6.64
CA PRO A 7 -8.73 14.00 -6.66
C PRO A 7 -9.60 14.36 -7.87
N GLU A 8 -10.34 15.46 -7.78
CA GLU A 8 -11.10 15.99 -8.91
C GLU A 8 -10.18 16.51 -10.03
N THR A 9 -9.03 17.04 -9.67
CA THR A 9 -8.02 17.54 -10.62
C THR A 9 -6.65 16.96 -10.28
N LYS A 10 -5.91 16.65 -11.33
CA LYS A 10 -4.55 16.13 -11.23
C LYS A 10 -3.57 17.08 -11.87
N ASP A 11 -2.35 17.17 -11.35
CA ASP A 11 -1.29 17.99 -11.91
C ASP A 11 0.05 17.22 -11.92
N PRO A 12 1.12 17.74 -12.54
CA PRO A 12 2.39 17.00 -12.64
C PRO A 12 3.08 16.72 -11.31
N GLU A 13 2.77 17.48 -10.25
CA GLU A 13 3.38 17.34 -8.92
C GLU A 13 2.46 16.63 -7.93
N GLY A 14 1.20 16.37 -8.30
CA GLY A 14 0.21 15.76 -7.42
C GLY A 14 -0.12 16.62 -6.21
N THR A 15 -0.25 17.93 -6.40
CA THR A 15 -0.33 18.96 -5.34
C THR A 15 -1.41 18.65 -4.31
N GLU A 16 -2.57 18.16 -4.71
CA GLU A 16 -3.68 17.86 -3.79
C GLU A 16 -3.36 16.74 -2.77
N ALA A 17 -2.35 15.90 -3.06
CA ALA A 17 -1.93 14.84 -2.15
C ALA A 17 -1.47 15.36 -0.77
N TYR A 18 -0.88 16.54 -0.73
CA TYR A 18 -0.29 17.16 0.45
C TYR A 18 -0.92 18.50 0.82
N GLU A 19 -2.13 18.79 0.29
CA GLU A 19 -2.93 19.94 0.71
C GLU A 19 -3.79 19.59 1.93
N PRO A 20 -3.92 20.48 2.95
CA PRO A 20 -4.72 20.21 4.14
C PRO A 20 -6.21 19.90 3.87
N GLY A 21 -6.75 20.40 2.76
CA GLY A 21 -8.12 20.15 2.28
C GLY A 21 -8.22 19.04 1.24
N GLY A 22 -7.18 18.23 1.03
CA GLY A 22 -7.18 17.15 0.06
C GLY A 22 -8.18 16.04 0.39
N ILE A 23 -8.58 15.27 -0.62
CA ILE A 23 -9.64 14.25 -0.51
C ILE A 23 -9.36 13.19 0.57
N ILE A 24 -8.09 12.77 0.74
CA ILE A 24 -7.72 11.81 1.78
C ILE A 24 -7.85 12.43 3.17
N GLN A 25 -7.35 13.65 3.37
CA GLN A 25 -7.41 14.37 4.63
C GLN A 25 -8.86 14.61 5.06
N GLU A 26 -9.74 14.98 4.12
CA GLU A 26 -11.18 15.11 4.39
C GLU A 26 -11.82 13.76 4.73
N ALA A 27 -11.49 12.70 4.00
CA ALA A 27 -12.00 11.35 4.27
C ALA A 27 -11.56 10.83 5.65
N VAL A 28 -10.30 11.06 6.04
CA VAL A 28 -9.78 10.69 7.36
C VAL A 28 -10.58 11.40 8.46
N ARG A 29 -10.72 12.73 8.38
CA ARG A 29 -11.50 13.50 9.37
C ARG A 29 -12.94 13.02 9.46
N ALA A 30 -13.61 12.78 8.33
CA ALA A 30 -14.99 12.31 8.30
C ALA A 30 -15.13 10.92 8.93
N ILE A 31 -14.21 9.98 8.66
CA ILE A 31 -14.22 8.64 9.25
C ILE A 31 -13.98 8.74 10.77
N LYS A 32 -12.95 9.47 11.20
CA LYS A 32 -12.62 9.61 12.63
C LYS A 32 -13.75 10.31 13.42
N GLN A 33 -14.44 11.24 12.80
CA GLN A 33 -15.62 11.88 13.41
C GLN A 33 -16.80 10.91 13.55
N ALA A 34 -17.03 10.06 12.55
CA ALA A 34 -18.17 9.13 12.54
C ALA A 34 -17.88 7.84 13.32
N LEU A 35 -16.64 7.35 13.30
CA LEU A 35 -16.21 6.06 13.84
C LEU A 35 -14.79 6.22 14.44
N SER A 36 -14.70 6.85 15.62
CA SER A 36 -13.43 7.18 16.28
C SER A 36 -12.49 5.98 16.47
N GLU A 37 -13.08 4.79 16.73
CA GLU A 37 -12.32 3.54 16.95
C GLU A 37 -11.85 2.86 15.64
N MET A 38 -12.27 3.35 14.47
CA MET A 38 -11.84 2.77 13.20
C MET A 38 -10.38 3.16 12.92
N LEU A 39 -9.51 2.16 12.78
CA LEU A 39 -8.13 2.40 12.33
C LEU A 39 -8.12 2.77 10.84
N VAL A 40 -7.54 3.92 10.55
CA VAL A 40 -7.41 4.46 9.19
C VAL A 40 -5.95 4.43 8.76
N ILE A 41 -5.68 3.67 7.70
CA ILE A 41 -4.39 3.58 7.04
C ILE A 41 -4.48 4.42 5.76
N THR A 42 -3.53 5.32 5.54
CA THR A 42 -3.50 6.14 4.34
C THR A 42 -2.32 5.75 3.45
N ASP A 43 -2.57 5.55 2.16
CA ASP A 43 -1.51 5.34 1.18
C ASP A 43 -0.70 6.61 0.98
N VAL A 44 0.64 6.50 0.92
CA VAL A 44 1.53 7.62 0.62
C VAL A 44 2.19 7.36 -0.72
N CYS A 45 1.54 7.87 -1.77
CA CYS A 45 1.98 7.76 -3.15
C CYS A 45 1.36 8.88 -3.99
N LEU A 46 2.08 9.36 -4.99
CA LEU A 46 1.59 10.43 -5.86
C LEU A 46 0.79 9.92 -7.07
N CYS A 47 0.77 8.62 -7.36
CA CYS A 47 0.25 8.11 -8.64
C CYS A 47 -1.25 8.32 -8.86
N GLU A 48 -2.05 8.47 -7.82
CA GLU A 48 -3.45 8.82 -7.90
C GLU A 48 -3.67 10.33 -8.16
N PHE A 49 -2.68 11.15 -7.80
CA PHE A 49 -2.75 12.62 -7.80
C PHE A 49 -2.02 13.24 -9.00
N THR A 50 -1.05 12.53 -9.59
CA THR A 50 -0.34 13.02 -10.77
C THR A 50 -1.13 12.78 -12.05
N ASP A 51 -1.09 13.74 -12.98
CA ASP A 51 -1.75 13.66 -14.29
C ASP A 51 -1.12 12.60 -15.21
N HIS A 52 0.16 12.27 -14.99
CA HIS A 52 0.89 11.24 -15.72
C HIS A 52 0.80 9.83 -15.08
N GLY A 53 0.24 9.69 -13.87
CA GLY A 53 0.02 8.41 -13.20
C GLY A 53 1.29 7.68 -12.71
N HIS A 54 2.44 8.31 -12.67
CA HIS A 54 3.64 7.79 -12.02
C HIS A 54 3.70 8.14 -10.53
N CYS A 55 4.46 7.35 -9.75
CA CYS A 55 4.50 7.45 -8.30
C CYS A 55 5.38 8.59 -7.75
N GLY A 56 5.99 9.40 -8.63
CA GLY A 56 6.89 10.48 -8.23
C GLY A 56 7.06 11.53 -9.33
N ILE A 57 7.89 12.51 -9.04
CA ILE A 57 8.19 13.64 -9.92
C ILE A 57 8.99 13.18 -11.12
N ILE A 58 8.59 13.63 -12.32
CA ILE A 58 9.26 13.30 -13.56
C ILE A 58 10.33 14.33 -13.89
N LYS A 59 11.52 13.85 -14.20
CA LYS A 59 12.65 14.66 -14.71
C LYS A 59 13.20 14.01 -15.96
N GLY A 60 12.92 14.61 -17.09
CA GLY A 60 13.22 14.02 -18.38
C GLY A 60 12.35 12.78 -18.64
N ASP A 61 12.97 11.60 -18.71
CA ASP A 61 12.32 10.31 -19.00
C ASP A 61 12.24 9.36 -17.78
N ARG A 62 12.58 9.85 -16.60
CA ARG A 62 12.64 9.05 -15.37
C ARG A 62 12.05 9.78 -14.17
N ILE A 63 11.83 9.03 -13.08
CA ILE A 63 11.45 9.59 -11.79
C ILE A 63 12.67 10.20 -11.10
N ASP A 64 12.52 11.41 -10.58
CA ASP A 64 13.47 12.04 -9.67
C ASP A 64 13.18 11.59 -8.24
N ASN A 65 13.99 10.64 -7.74
CA ASN A 65 13.80 10.05 -6.42
C ASN A 65 13.81 11.11 -5.32
N ASP A 66 14.85 11.93 -5.27
CA ASP A 66 15.07 12.86 -4.16
C ASP A 66 14.02 13.97 -4.11
N ALA A 67 13.63 14.53 -5.26
CA ALA A 67 12.53 15.48 -5.33
C ALA A 67 11.19 14.86 -4.91
N THR A 68 10.99 13.56 -5.16
CA THR A 68 9.79 12.84 -4.76
C THR A 68 9.74 12.63 -3.24
N LEU A 69 10.87 12.35 -2.58
CA LEU A 69 10.93 12.14 -1.13
C LEU A 69 10.36 13.34 -0.34
N GLU A 70 10.65 14.55 -0.77
CA GLU A 70 10.14 15.78 -0.12
C GLU A 70 8.60 15.83 -0.15
N LEU A 71 8.00 15.46 -1.27
CA LEU A 71 6.55 15.47 -1.42
C LEU A 71 5.87 14.32 -0.66
N LEU A 72 6.47 13.14 -0.64
CA LEU A 72 5.97 12.00 0.15
C LEU A 72 6.03 12.31 1.66
N ALA A 73 7.09 12.95 2.12
CA ALA A 73 7.23 13.39 3.51
C ALA A 73 6.13 14.40 3.90
N ARG A 74 5.90 15.41 3.06
CA ARG A 74 4.81 16.40 3.26
C ARG A 74 3.45 15.73 3.27
N MET A 75 3.19 14.80 2.35
CA MET A 75 1.94 14.04 2.26
C MET A 75 1.68 13.25 3.54
N ALA A 76 2.69 12.54 4.06
CA ALA A 76 2.57 11.76 5.28
C ALA A 76 2.25 12.63 6.50
N VAL A 77 2.92 13.77 6.66
CA VAL A 77 2.63 14.74 7.74
C VAL A 77 1.21 15.27 7.63
N CYS A 78 0.78 15.66 6.44
CA CYS A 78 -0.57 16.18 6.20
C CYS A 78 -1.67 15.15 6.50
N GLN A 79 -1.41 13.87 6.21
CA GLN A 79 -2.31 12.77 6.55
C GLN A 79 -2.34 12.47 8.06
N ALA A 80 -1.19 12.50 8.73
CA ALA A 80 -1.10 12.36 10.20
C ALA A 80 -1.84 13.51 10.92
N GLU A 81 -1.66 14.76 10.45
CA GLU A 81 -2.39 15.94 10.96
C GLU A 81 -3.91 15.79 10.79
N ALA A 82 -4.36 15.17 9.71
CA ALA A 82 -5.78 14.88 9.50
C ALA A 82 -6.34 13.77 10.43
N GLY A 83 -5.47 13.03 11.13
CA GLY A 83 -5.83 11.98 12.08
C GLY A 83 -5.69 10.55 11.53
N ALA A 84 -4.88 10.33 10.49
CA ALA A 84 -4.52 8.97 10.07
C ALA A 84 -3.82 8.23 11.20
N ASP A 85 -4.22 6.98 11.45
CA ASP A 85 -3.59 6.15 12.49
C ASP A 85 -2.30 5.51 12.01
N ILE A 86 -2.14 5.27 10.70
CA ILE A 86 -0.96 4.67 10.08
C ILE A 86 -0.77 5.31 8.70
N VAL A 87 0.46 5.69 8.36
CA VAL A 87 0.84 6.09 7.01
C VAL A 87 1.55 4.95 6.30
N ALA A 88 1.24 4.71 5.01
CA ALA A 88 1.69 3.53 4.30
C ALA A 88 2.38 3.89 2.96
N PRO A 89 3.69 4.20 2.95
CA PRO A 89 4.42 4.57 1.76
C PRO A 89 4.47 3.42 0.74
N SER A 90 3.96 3.69 -0.45
CA SER A 90 3.85 2.72 -1.55
C SER A 90 4.50 3.15 -2.86
N ALA A 91 5.17 4.30 -2.88
CA ALA A 91 5.78 4.87 -4.09
C ALA A 91 7.02 4.12 -4.57
N MET A 92 7.68 3.34 -3.69
CA MET A 92 8.93 2.62 -3.97
C MET A 92 10.11 3.55 -4.29
N MET A 93 10.19 4.67 -3.59
CA MET A 93 11.37 5.56 -3.68
C MET A 93 12.40 5.13 -2.63
N ASP A 94 13.66 5.11 -3.03
CA ASP A 94 14.78 4.81 -2.11
C ASP A 94 14.84 5.87 -0.99
N GLY A 95 14.87 5.42 0.27
CA GLY A 95 14.91 6.31 1.43
C GLY A 95 13.56 6.91 1.83
N GLN A 96 12.44 6.48 1.22
CA GLN A 96 11.12 7.05 1.49
C GLN A 96 10.68 6.90 2.95
N VAL A 97 10.99 5.78 3.58
CA VAL A 97 10.63 5.52 4.99
C VAL A 97 11.39 6.46 5.91
N GLY A 98 12.70 6.60 5.70
CA GLY A 98 13.54 7.51 6.49
C GLY A 98 13.15 8.99 6.35
N ALA A 99 12.83 9.42 5.13
CA ALA A 99 12.35 10.78 4.88
C ALA A 99 11.00 11.06 5.58
N ILE A 100 10.05 10.13 5.49
CA ILE A 100 8.73 10.21 6.14
C ILE A 100 8.89 10.18 7.66
N ARG A 101 9.70 9.27 8.22
CA ARG A 101 9.91 9.19 9.67
C ARG A 101 10.49 10.48 10.22
N THR A 102 11.51 11.01 9.56
CA THR A 102 12.12 12.29 9.96
C THR A 102 11.09 13.42 9.96
N ALA A 103 10.30 13.55 8.91
CA ALA A 103 9.31 14.61 8.79
C ALA A 103 8.17 14.48 9.83
N LEU A 104 7.71 13.27 10.11
CA LEU A 104 6.70 13.01 11.13
C LEU A 104 7.24 13.38 12.53
N ASP A 105 8.47 12.98 12.86
CA ASP A 105 9.10 13.31 14.15
C ASP A 105 9.27 14.82 14.32
N GLU A 106 9.76 15.53 13.31
CA GLU A 106 9.93 17.00 13.33
C GLU A 106 8.58 17.73 13.46
N ALA A 107 7.49 17.14 12.97
CA ALA A 107 6.15 17.68 13.06
C ALA A 107 5.41 17.30 14.38
N GLY A 108 6.00 16.49 15.26
CA GLY A 108 5.42 16.06 16.53
C GLY A 108 4.48 14.85 16.40
N TYR A 109 4.67 14.01 15.37
CA TYR A 109 3.91 12.78 15.10
C TYR A 109 4.78 11.53 15.26
N GLU A 110 5.65 11.50 16.28
CA GLU A 110 6.58 10.40 16.57
C GLU A 110 5.86 9.07 16.79
N ASP A 111 4.62 9.12 17.30
CA ASP A 111 3.79 7.95 17.57
C ASP A 111 3.00 7.44 16.35
N THR A 112 3.08 8.12 15.18
CA THR A 112 2.40 7.67 13.97
C THR A 112 3.18 6.54 13.30
N PRO A 113 2.67 5.29 13.28
CA PRO A 113 3.38 4.16 12.68
C PRO A 113 3.47 4.26 11.17
N ILE A 114 4.56 3.72 10.63
CA ILE A 114 4.80 3.59 9.19
C ILE A 114 4.64 2.13 8.77
N MET A 115 3.66 1.84 7.89
CA MET A 115 3.49 0.54 7.22
C MET A 115 4.08 0.62 5.82
N ALA A 116 5.34 0.26 5.68
CA ALA A 116 6.06 0.37 4.41
C ALA A 116 5.70 -0.76 3.43
N TYR A 117 5.46 -0.41 2.18
CA TYR A 117 5.33 -1.37 1.08
C TYR A 117 6.72 -1.84 0.63
N SER A 118 7.47 -2.43 1.55
CA SER A 118 8.91 -2.74 1.41
C SER A 118 9.23 -3.66 0.25
N ALA A 119 8.37 -4.64 -0.03
CA ALA A 119 8.53 -5.58 -1.14
C ALA A 119 7.33 -5.47 -2.10
N LYS A 120 7.29 -4.41 -2.90
CA LYS A 120 6.25 -4.20 -3.92
C LYS A 120 6.79 -4.52 -5.30
N TYR A 121 6.33 -5.64 -5.85
CA TYR A 121 6.74 -6.13 -7.16
C TYR A 121 5.99 -5.46 -8.31
N SER A 122 6.66 -5.27 -9.44
CA SER A 122 6.00 -4.93 -10.69
C SER A 122 5.12 -6.11 -11.14
N SER A 123 3.79 -5.91 -11.12
CA SER A 123 2.86 -7.02 -11.24
C SER A 123 1.68 -6.73 -12.15
N GLY A 124 1.30 -7.72 -12.95
CA GLY A 124 0.07 -7.73 -13.75
C GLY A 124 -1.20 -7.81 -12.88
N PHE A 125 -1.09 -8.24 -11.61
CA PHE A 125 -2.23 -8.32 -10.69
C PHE A 125 -2.78 -6.96 -10.23
N TYR A 126 -2.17 -5.84 -10.62
CA TYR A 126 -2.67 -4.50 -10.27
C TYR A 126 -3.70 -3.93 -11.26
N GLY A 127 -3.99 -4.64 -12.35
CA GLY A 127 -4.86 -4.14 -13.42
C GLY A 127 -6.18 -3.53 -12.93
N PRO A 128 -7.02 -4.26 -12.16
CA PRO A 128 -8.29 -3.71 -11.69
C PRO A 128 -8.14 -2.49 -10.77
N PHE A 129 -7.10 -2.45 -9.93
CA PHE A 129 -6.81 -1.30 -9.07
C PHE A 129 -6.43 -0.06 -9.89
N ARG A 130 -5.58 -0.20 -10.91
CA ARG A 130 -5.16 0.93 -11.76
C ARG A 130 -6.34 1.61 -12.44
N ILE A 131 -7.36 0.84 -12.81
CA ILE A 131 -8.61 1.37 -13.38
C ILE A 131 -9.42 2.07 -12.29
N ALA A 132 -9.62 1.41 -11.14
CA ALA A 132 -10.44 1.94 -10.06
C ALA A 132 -9.85 3.20 -9.41
N ALA A 133 -8.53 3.30 -9.30
CA ALA A 133 -7.81 4.43 -8.73
C ALA A 133 -7.40 5.48 -9.77
N GLU A 134 -7.78 5.31 -11.05
CA GLU A 134 -7.42 6.21 -12.15
C GLU A 134 -5.91 6.53 -12.20
N SER A 135 -5.08 5.53 -11.85
CA SER A 135 -3.64 5.69 -11.66
C SER A 135 -2.80 4.93 -12.69
N ALA A 136 -3.36 4.62 -13.86
CA ALA A 136 -2.60 3.99 -14.94
C ALA A 136 -1.53 4.96 -15.48
N PRO A 137 -0.25 4.53 -15.63
CA PRO A 137 0.77 5.36 -16.25
C PRO A 137 0.36 5.79 -17.66
N GLN A 138 0.50 7.07 -17.97
CA GLN A 138 0.17 7.62 -19.30
C GLN A 138 1.26 7.31 -20.33
N PHE A 139 2.46 6.94 -19.88
CA PHE A 139 3.59 6.50 -20.71
C PHE A 139 4.44 5.50 -19.95
N GLY A 140 5.21 4.66 -20.66
CA GLY A 140 6.08 3.66 -20.05
C GLY A 140 5.34 2.68 -19.12
N ASP A 141 6.02 2.30 -18.05
CA ASP A 141 5.50 1.44 -16.98
C ASP A 141 6.18 1.78 -15.64
N ARG A 142 6.01 0.92 -14.62
CA ARG A 142 6.61 1.13 -13.29
C ARG A 142 7.77 0.19 -12.98
N THR A 143 8.29 -0.53 -13.98
CA THR A 143 9.38 -1.49 -13.78
C THR A 143 10.69 -0.81 -13.37
N GLY A 144 10.86 0.48 -13.70
CA GLY A 144 12.05 1.25 -13.34
C GLY A 144 12.19 1.53 -11.82
N TYR A 145 11.12 1.34 -11.01
CA TYR A 145 11.16 1.58 -9.57
C TYR A 145 10.33 0.58 -8.73
N GLN A 146 9.56 -0.30 -9.34
CA GLN A 146 8.99 -1.47 -8.67
C GLN A 146 9.90 -2.68 -8.90
N MET A 147 9.96 -3.60 -7.92
CA MET A 147 10.89 -4.72 -7.98
C MET A 147 10.57 -5.72 -9.09
N ASP A 148 11.59 -6.34 -9.63
CA ASP A 148 11.47 -7.42 -10.60
C ASP A 148 10.93 -8.70 -9.94
N PRO A 149 9.93 -9.40 -10.54
CA PRO A 149 9.35 -10.60 -9.98
C PRO A 149 10.33 -11.73 -9.63
N PRO A 150 11.41 -12.00 -10.37
CA PRO A 150 12.31 -13.12 -10.08
C PRO A 150 13.32 -12.87 -8.94
N ASP A 151 13.41 -11.64 -8.40
CA ASP A 151 14.48 -11.30 -7.46
C ASP A 151 13.99 -11.21 -6.00
N ILE A 152 14.10 -12.34 -5.28
CA ILE A 152 13.85 -12.40 -3.83
C ILE A 152 14.94 -11.68 -3.02
N GLN A 153 16.19 -11.63 -3.51
CA GLN A 153 17.29 -11.01 -2.77
C GLN A 153 17.12 -9.49 -2.69
N GLN A 154 16.60 -8.90 -3.75
CA GLN A 154 16.21 -7.48 -3.74
C GLN A 154 15.14 -7.25 -2.68
N ALA A 155 14.08 -8.07 -2.64
CA ALA A 155 13.03 -7.93 -1.62
C ALA A 155 13.57 -7.99 -0.20
N MET A 156 14.49 -8.92 0.09
CA MET A 156 15.09 -9.02 1.42
C MET A 156 15.95 -7.81 1.77
N ARG A 157 16.61 -7.19 0.79
CA ARG A 157 17.37 -5.94 0.99
C ARG A 157 16.46 -4.75 1.27
N GLU A 158 15.42 -4.57 0.46
CA GLU A 158 14.45 -3.47 0.63
C GLU A 158 13.76 -3.54 2.01
N ILE A 159 13.32 -4.74 2.42
CA ILE A 159 12.73 -4.94 3.75
C ILE A 159 13.73 -4.56 4.86
N GLU A 160 15.01 -4.94 4.72
CA GLU A 160 16.03 -4.63 5.71
C GLU A 160 16.31 -3.13 5.80
N LEU A 161 16.36 -2.44 4.67
CA LEU A 161 16.55 -0.99 4.61
C LEU A 161 15.36 -0.25 5.23
N ASP A 162 14.13 -0.61 4.88
CA ASP A 162 12.93 0.02 5.46
C ASP A 162 12.87 -0.15 6.99
N ILE A 163 13.27 -1.33 7.52
CA ILE A 163 13.38 -1.54 8.97
C ILE A 163 14.42 -0.61 9.59
N GLN A 164 15.59 -0.46 8.95
CA GLN A 164 16.64 0.44 9.43
C GLN A 164 16.25 1.92 9.35
N GLU A 165 15.43 2.29 8.38
CA GLU A 165 14.88 3.62 8.18
C GLU A 165 13.74 3.97 9.15
N GLY A 166 13.24 2.98 9.91
CA GLY A 166 12.22 3.19 10.94
C GLY A 166 10.80 2.79 10.56
N ALA A 167 10.61 1.86 9.61
CA ALA A 167 9.31 1.24 9.40
C ALA A 167 8.87 0.46 10.64
N ASP A 168 7.62 0.58 11.06
CA ASP A 168 7.03 -0.21 12.16
C ASP A 168 6.45 -1.53 11.66
N ILE A 169 5.98 -1.54 10.43
CA ILE A 169 5.39 -2.69 9.74
C ILE A 169 5.94 -2.73 8.33
N VAL A 170 6.41 -3.90 7.90
CA VAL A 170 6.85 -4.13 6.52
C VAL A 170 5.82 -4.94 5.75
N MET A 171 5.71 -4.73 4.43
CA MET A 171 4.66 -5.36 3.63
C MET A 171 5.22 -5.99 2.35
N VAL A 172 4.66 -7.15 1.99
CA VAL A 172 4.85 -7.79 0.68
C VAL A 172 3.60 -7.62 -0.18
N LYS A 173 3.78 -7.15 -1.41
CA LYS A 173 2.72 -6.90 -2.39
C LYS A 173 3.16 -7.29 -3.81
N PRO A 174 2.43 -8.15 -4.54
CA PRO A 174 1.24 -8.92 -4.14
C PRO A 174 1.54 -10.02 -3.11
N ALA A 175 0.50 -10.69 -2.59
CA ALA A 175 0.65 -11.71 -1.56
C ALA A 175 0.70 -13.14 -2.12
N LEU A 176 -0.30 -13.56 -2.89
CA LEU A 176 -0.52 -14.99 -3.22
C LEU A 176 0.60 -15.59 -4.08
N ALA A 177 1.13 -14.83 -5.02
CA ALA A 177 2.23 -15.26 -5.88
C ALA A 177 3.62 -15.13 -5.23
N TYR A 178 3.71 -14.57 -4.02
CA TYR A 178 4.95 -14.24 -3.30
C TYR A 178 4.95 -14.76 -1.85
N LEU A 179 4.31 -15.93 -1.61
CA LEU A 179 4.27 -16.57 -0.28
C LEU A 179 5.65 -16.99 0.20
N ASP A 180 6.56 -17.30 -0.70
CA ASP A 180 7.97 -17.60 -0.43
C ASP A 180 8.70 -16.37 0.12
N VAL A 181 8.44 -15.18 -0.44
CA VAL A 181 9.00 -13.91 0.06
C VAL A 181 8.47 -13.59 1.45
N LEU A 182 7.15 -13.76 1.67
CA LEU A 182 6.54 -13.62 3.00
C LEU A 182 7.19 -14.55 4.03
N ALA A 183 7.36 -15.83 3.68
CA ALA A 183 7.96 -16.81 4.58
C ALA A 183 9.42 -16.47 4.88
N ALA A 184 10.21 -16.10 3.88
CA ALA A 184 11.60 -15.70 4.04
C ALA A 184 11.75 -14.44 4.91
N ALA A 185 10.91 -13.41 4.66
CA ALA A 185 10.91 -12.17 5.44
C ALA A 185 10.56 -12.43 6.91
N LYS A 186 9.50 -13.20 7.17
CA LYS A 186 9.09 -13.54 8.54
C LYS A 186 10.17 -14.34 9.28
N GLN A 187 10.77 -15.30 8.61
CA GLN A 187 11.84 -16.12 9.19
C GLN A 187 13.10 -15.31 9.49
N LYS A 188 13.51 -14.42 8.57
CA LYS A 188 14.75 -13.66 8.70
C LYS A 188 14.65 -12.54 9.74
N TYR A 189 13.55 -11.78 9.70
CA TYR A 189 13.45 -10.55 10.49
C TYR A 189 12.57 -10.67 11.74
N GLY A 190 11.59 -11.59 11.76
CA GLY A 190 10.62 -11.71 12.86
C GLY A 190 9.76 -10.46 13.07
N TYR A 191 9.80 -9.52 12.13
CA TYR A 191 9.19 -8.21 12.21
C TYR A 191 7.66 -8.26 11.99
N PRO A 192 6.87 -7.24 12.42
CA PRO A 192 5.48 -7.13 12.05
C PRO A 192 5.34 -7.11 10.52
N LEU A 193 4.63 -8.09 9.96
CA LEU A 193 4.58 -8.35 8.53
C LEU A 193 3.15 -8.26 7.99
N ALA A 194 2.92 -7.33 7.07
CA ALA A 194 1.68 -7.24 6.31
C ALA A 194 1.81 -7.92 4.93
N ALA A 195 0.69 -8.38 4.42
CA ALA A 195 0.57 -8.91 3.06
C ALA A 195 -0.62 -8.28 2.35
N TYR A 196 -0.44 -7.86 1.10
CA TYR A 196 -1.54 -7.31 0.31
C TYR A 196 -2.06 -8.33 -0.71
N ASN A 197 -3.24 -8.88 -0.44
CA ASN A 197 -4.01 -9.68 -1.38
C ASN A 197 -4.70 -8.71 -2.36
N VAL A 198 -4.09 -8.51 -3.54
CA VAL A 198 -4.37 -7.40 -4.45
C VAL A 198 -5.59 -7.62 -5.34
N SER A 199 -5.96 -6.56 -6.06
CA SER A 199 -7.18 -6.50 -6.88
C SER A 199 -7.28 -7.58 -7.94
N GLY A 200 -6.18 -7.96 -8.60
CA GLY A 200 -6.16 -9.05 -9.58
C GLY A 200 -6.36 -10.41 -8.93
N GLU A 201 -5.73 -10.66 -7.78
CA GLU A 201 -5.92 -11.89 -7.02
C GLU A 201 -7.39 -12.04 -6.57
N TYR A 202 -7.98 -10.95 -6.06
CA TYR A 202 -9.41 -10.88 -5.72
C TYR A 202 -10.30 -11.13 -6.93
N SER A 203 -10.04 -10.47 -8.06
CA SER A 203 -10.85 -10.57 -9.28
C SER A 203 -10.81 -11.97 -9.88
N MET A 204 -9.67 -12.67 -9.83
CA MET A 204 -9.56 -14.06 -10.29
C MET A 204 -10.49 -15.00 -9.50
N VAL A 205 -10.51 -14.85 -8.17
CA VAL A 205 -11.41 -15.63 -7.31
C VAL A 205 -12.88 -15.33 -7.62
N LYS A 206 -13.23 -14.04 -7.75
CA LYS A 206 -14.60 -13.63 -8.05
C LYS A 206 -15.05 -14.11 -9.42
N ALA A 207 -14.22 -14.02 -10.45
CA ALA A 207 -14.54 -14.49 -11.79
C ALA A 207 -14.72 -16.02 -11.84
N ALA A 208 -13.81 -16.78 -11.22
CA ALA A 208 -13.92 -18.24 -11.19
C ALA A 208 -15.14 -18.71 -10.39
N ALA A 209 -15.47 -18.03 -9.28
CA ALA A 209 -16.66 -18.33 -8.49
C ALA A 209 -17.97 -18.00 -9.23
N ALA A 210 -18.00 -16.88 -9.96
CA ALA A 210 -19.15 -16.48 -10.77
C ALA A 210 -19.45 -17.46 -11.92
N ASN A 211 -18.42 -18.17 -12.41
CA ASN A 211 -18.56 -19.24 -13.39
C ASN A 211 -18.76 -20.64 -12.77
N GLU A 212 -18.96 -20.73 -11.46
CA GLU A 212 -19.16 -21.97 -10.72
C GLU A 212 -17.99 -22.99 -10.84
N TRP A 213 -16.79 -22.52 -11.21
CA TRP A 213 -15.60 -23.36 -11.32
C TRP A 213 -14.99 -23.70 -9.96
N ILE A 214 -15.21 -22.84 -8.96
CA ILE A 214 -14.72 -23.00 -7.58
C ILE A 214 -15.77 -22.52 -6.59
N ASP A 215 -15.72 -23.06 -5.37
CA ASP A 215 -16.45 -22.50 -4.21
C ASP A 215 -15.75 -21.22 -3.73
N GLY A 216 -16.37 -20.07 -4.00
CA GLY A 216 -15.77 -18.76 -3.72
C GLY A 216 -15.47 -18.52 -2.24
N ARG A 217 -16.34 -19.00 -1.31
CA ARG A 217 -16.10 -18.87 0.12
C ARG A 217 -14.92 -19.72 0.58
N ARG A 218 -14.93 -20.98 0.17
CA ARG A 218 -13.89 -21.95 0.54
C ARG A 218 -12.52 -21.51 0.05
N ILE A 219 -12.40 -21.13 -1.23
CA ILE A 219 -11.09 -20.72 -1.80
C ILE A 219 -10.60 -19.40 -1.21
N THR A 220 -11.48 -18.44 -0.90
CA THR A 220 -11.12 -17.20 -0.22
C THR A 220 -10.48 -17.48 1.13
N LEU A 221 -11.13 -18.33 1.96
CA LEU A 221 -10.60 -18.70 3.27
C LEU A 221 -9.28 -19.48 3.17
N GLU A 222 -9.14 -20.35 2.16
CA GLU A 222 -7.90 -21.10 1.89
C GLU A 222 -6.76 -20.18 1.51
N ILE A 223 -6.98 -19.21 0.63
CA ILE A 223 -5.98 -18.20 0.23
C ILE A 223 -5.52 -17.36 1.44
N LEU A 224 -6.46 -16.82 2.21
CA LEU A 224 -6.11 -16.01 3.38
C LEU A 224 -5.38 -16.82 4.45
N THR A 225 -5.77 -18.11 4.62
CA THR A 225 -5.05 -19.04 5.49
C THR A 225 -3.64 -19.32 4.98
N ALA A 226 -3.45 -19.48 3.67
CA ALA A 226 -2.13 -19.69 3.07
C ALA A 226 -1.21 -18.46 3.29
N ILE A 227 -1.73 -17.24 3.10
CA ILE A 227 -1.01 -15.99 3.36
C ILE A 227 -0.64 -15.89 4.85
N ARG A 228 -1.59 -16.18 5.76
CA ARG A 228 -1.32 -16.19 7.22
C ARG A 228 -0.28 -17.24 7.59
N ARG A 229 -0.37 -18.45 7.04
CA ARG A 229 0.59 -19.55 7.26
C ARG A 229 1.97 -19.19 6.74
N ALA A 230 2.08 -18.43 5.66
CA ALA A 230 3.38 -17.96 5.14
C ALA A 230 4.05 -16.93 6.08
N GLY A 231 3.34 -16.41 7.08
CA GLY A 231 3.94 -15.55 8.12
C GLY A 231 3.34 -14.15 8.24
N ALA A 232 2.37 -13.78 7.40
CA ALA A 232 1.72 -12.48 7.53
C ALA A 232 0.99 -12.34 8.88
N ASP A 233 1.25 -11.27 9.61
CA ASP A 233 0.52 -10.92 10.84
C ASP A 233 -0.78 -10.17 10.50
N MET A 234 -0.75 -9.41 9.40
CA MET A 234 -1.85 -8.60 8.89
C MET A 234 -2.07 -8.89 7.41
N ILE A 235 -3.33 -8.87 6.97
CA ILE A 235 -3.69 -9.08 5.55
C ILE A 235 -4.60 -7.94 5.10
N ILE A 236 -4.13 -7.15 4.14
CA ILE A 236 -4.97 -6.20 3.41
C ILE A 236 -5.63 -6.96 2.26
N THR A 237 -6.96 -6.95 2.20
CA THR A 237 -7.70 -7.71 1.20
C THR A 237 -9.07 -7.09 0.90
N TYR A 238 -9.49 -7.17 -0.35
CA TYR A 238 -10.85 -6.79 -0.77
C TYR A 238 -11.93 -7.77 -0.25
N HIS A 239 -11.55 -8.96 0.19
CA HIS A 239 -12.46 -9.94 0.83
C HIS A 239 -12.80 -9.59 2.29
N ALA A 240 -12.14 -8.63 2.92
CA ALA A 240 -12.23 -8.37 4.36
C ALA A 240 -13.68 -8.26 4.87
N LYS A 241 -14.53 -7.51 4.16
CA LYS A 241 -15.93 -7.30 4.55
C LYS A 241 -16.77 -8.58 4.49
N GLU A 242 -16.55 -9.42 3.47
CA GLU A 242 -17.25 -10.71 3.33
C GLU A 242 -16.79 -11.70 4.41
N VAL A 243 -15.48 -11.79 4.61
CA VAL A 243 -14.88 -12.69 5.61
C VAL A 243 -15.31 -12.32 7.02
N ALA A 244 -15.36 -11.03 7.36
CA ALA A 244 -15.86 -10.58 8.64
C ALA A 244 -17.33 -10.99 8.87
N ARG A 245 -18.17 -10.89 7.83
CA ARG A 245 -19.58 -11.38 7.91
C ARG A 245 -19.62 -12.89 8.13
N TRP A 246 -18.85 -13.68 7.37
CA TRP A 246 -18.86 -15.13 7.51
C TRP A 246 -18.44 -15.62 8.90
N PHE A 247 -17.52 -14.92 9.55
CA PHE A 247 -17.13 -15.23 10.93
C PHE A 247 -18.21 -14.83 11.95
N ASN A 248 -18.94 -13.76 11.70
CA ASN A 248 -20.03 -13.33 12.58
C ASN A 248 -21.28 -14.23 12.44
N ASP A 249 -21.62 -14.66 11.22
CA ASP A 249 -22.77 -15.52 10.93
C ASP A 249 -22.58 -16.97 11.43
N GLY A 250 -21.35 -17.37 11.69
CA GLY A 250 -20.99 -18.70 12.20
C GLY A 250 -20.91 -18.80 13.74
N ARG A 251 -21.29 -17.75 14.46
CA ARG A 251 -21.40 -17.73 15.92
C ARG A 251 -22.89 -17.85 16.36
#